data_6324ab28ebbd96f74db5818e2e1b9faf
#
_entry.id   6324ab28ebbd96f74db5818e2e1b9faf
#
_cell.length_a   1.000
_cell.length_b   1.000
_cell.length_c   1.000
_cell.angle_alpha   90.00
_cell.angle_beta   90.00
_cell.angle_gamma   90.00
#
_symmetry.space_group_name_H-M   'P 1'
#
loop_
_entity.id
_entity.type
_entity.pdbx_description
1 polymer ?
#
loop_
_entity_poly.entity_id
_entity_poly.type
_entity_poly.pdbx_seq_one_letter_code
_entity_poly.pdbx_strand_id
1 'polypeptide(L)'
;MVFQFDCTNTLNDQILENVTVQMEPTEGYEVIAYIPAKSLLYNQPGTCYTLIALPEEEPTAVACTFSCMMKFTVKDCDPTTGDTEEEGYEDEYVLEDLEVTVADHIQRVLKPNFAAAWEEVGDEFEKEETFTLSTVKTLEEAVGNIVKFLGMQPCERSDKVPDNKNSHTLYLAGVFRGGHDLLVRSRLVLTEIVTMQVTARSKEELPVDIVMASVG
;
A
#
# COMPACT_ATOMS: atom_id res chain seq x y z
N MET A 1 5.12 2.85 -10.25
CA MET A 1 5.28 2.18 -8.94
C MET A 1 6.36 1.12 -9.05
N VAL A 2 7.15 0.90 -8.01
CA VAL A 2 8.20 -0.11 -7.98
C VAL A 2 7.93 -1.08 -6.84
N PHE A 3 7.87 -2.38 -7.16
CA PHE A 3 7.81 -3.45 -6.18
C PHE A 3 9.19 -4.05 -6.00
N GLN A 4 9.65 -4.11 -4.77
CA GLN A 4 10.90 -4.73 -4.38
C GLN A 4 10.61 -6.08 -3.72
N PHE A 5 11.30 -7.11 -4.18
CA PHE A 5 11.22 -8.44 -3.60
C PHE A 5 12.60 -8.86 -3.10
N ASP A 6 12.69 -9.08 -1.80
CA ASP A 6 13.88 -9.58 -1.16
C ASP A 6 13.86 -11.11 -1.21
N CYS A 7 14.88 -11.69 -1.81
CA CYS A 7 14.97 -13.11 -2.09
C CYS A 7 16.20 -13.71 -1.40
N THR A 8 16.07 -14.95 -0.93
CA THR A 8 17.19 -15.71 -0.37
C THR A 8 17.11 -17.14 -0.86
N ASN A 9 18.21 -17.63 -1.44
CA ASN A 9 18.35 -19.03 -1.80
C ASN A 9 18.80 -19.84 -0.57
N THR A 10 17.99 -20.79 -0.16
CA THR A 10 18.25 -21.66 1.01
C THR A 10 18.79 -23.05 0.62
N LEU A 11 19.03 -23.28 -0.67
CA LEU A 11 19.56 -24.55 -1.21
C LEU A 11 21.08 -24.44 -1.41
N ASN A 12 21.83 -25.27 -0.72
CA ASN A 12 23.30 -25.22 -0.74
C ASN A 12 23.94 -25.90 -1.96
N ASP A 13 23.18 -26.68 -2.68
CA ASP A 13 23.56 -27.43 -3.86
C ASP A 13 23.05 -26.82 -5.18
N GLN A 14 22.47 -25.65 -5.12
CA GLN A 14 21.91 -24.93 -6.28
C GLN A 14 22.18 -23.43 -6.22
N ILE A 15 22.38 -22.86 -7.40
CA ILE A 15 22.39 -21.40 -7.61
C ILE A 15 21.16 -21.04 -8.42
N LEU A 16 20.49 -19.93 -8.03
CA LEU A 16 19.36 -19.40 -8.77
C LEU A 16 19.80 -18.15 -9.54
N GLU A 17 19.59 -18.16 -10.84
CA GLU A 17 19.94 -17.03 -11.71
C GLU A 17 18.71 -16.37 -12.33
N ASN A 18 18.85 -15.10 -12.66
CA ASN A 18 17.82 -14.30 -13.32
C ASN A 18 16.45 -14.35 -12.61
N VAL A 19 16.46 -14.27 -11.29
CA VAL A 19 15.25 -14.34 -10.47
C VAL A 19 14.39 -13.11 -10.68
N THR A 20 13.16 -13.32 -11.13
CA THR A 20 12.14 -12.28 -11.32
C THR A 20 10.86 -12.65 -10.61
N VAL A 21 10.08 -11.67 -10.19
CA VAL A 21 8.68 -11.85 -9.80
C VAL A 21 7.82 -11.24 -10.88
N GLN A 22 7.17 -12.10 -11.65
CA GLN A 22 6.20 -11.69 -12.65
C GLN A 22 4.88 -11.41 -11.96
N MET A 23 4.28 -10.27 -12.28
CA MET A 23 3.03 -9.81 -11.69
C MET A 23 1.99 -9.63 -12.81
N GLU A 24 0.81 -10.20 -12.61
CA GLU A 24 -0.31 -10.06 -13.51
C GLU A 24 -1.44 -9.28 -12.81
N PRO A 25 -1.74 -8.06 -13.25
CA PRO A 25 -2.76 -7.22 -12.64
C PRO A 25 -4.17 -7.69 -13.02
N THR A 26 -5.13 -7.43 -12.12
CA THR A 26 -6.56 -7.65 -12.42
C THR A 26 -7.12 -6.57 -13.32
N GLU A 27 -6.81 -5.28 -13.05
CA GLU A 27 -7.29 -4.14 -13.85
C GLU A 27 -6.37 -2.91 -13.71
N GLY A 28 -6.32 -2.09 -14.76
CA GLY A 28 -5.82 -0.70 -14.75
C GLY A 28 -4.31 -0.51 -14.67
N TYR A 29 -3.59 -1.45 -14.09
CA TYR A 29 -2.13 -1.39 -13.99
C TYR A 29 -1.47 -2.15 -15.14
N GLU A 30 -0.32 -1.68 -15.58
CA GLU A 30 0.49 -2.35 -16.59
C GLU A 30 1.90 -2.61 -16.09
N VAL A 31 2.42 -3.79 -16.39
CA VAL A 31 3.82 -4.11 -16.09
C VAL A 31 4.72 -3.46 -17.15
N ILE A 32 5.67 -2.63 -16.70
CA ILE A 32 6.61 -1.93 -17.57
C ILE A 32 7.86 -2.78 -17.79
N ALA A 33 8.45 -3.30 -16.71
CA ALA A 33 9.72 -4.01 -16.76
C ALA A 33 9.96 -4.86 -15.51
N TYR A 34 10.87 -5.82 -15.66
CA TYR A 34 11.43 -6.61 -14.56
C TYR A 34 12.93 -6.35 -14.46
N ILE A 35 13.43 -6.15 -13.25
CA ILE A 35 14.86 -6.08 -12.95
C ILE A 35 15.22 -7.31 -12.13
N PRO A 36 15.93 -8.31 -12.71
CA PRO A 36 16.19 -9.55 -12.03
C PRO A 36 17.26 -9.44 -10.95
N ALA A 37 17.17 -10.29 -9.94
CA ALA A 37 18.34 -10.67 -9.16
C ALA A 37 19.19 -11.59 -10.05
N LYS A 38 20.39 -11.16 -10.40
CA LYS A 38 21.23 -11.85 -11.41
C LYS A 38 21.65 -13.23 -10.96
N SER A 39 22.02 -13.37 -9.69
CA SER A 39 22.45 -14.63 -9.11
C SER A 39 22.17 -14.62 -7.60
N LEU A 40 21.57 -15.70 -7.10
CA LEU A 40 21.34 -15.94 -5.68
C LEU A 40 22.16 -17.17 -5.25
N LEU A 41 23.28 -16.90 -4.61
CA LEU A 41 24.11 -17.93 -3.97
C LEU A 41 23.46 -18.37 -2.64
N TYR A 42 23.84 -19.55 -2.17
CA TYR A 42 23.36 -20.09 -0.90
C TYR A 42 23.49 -19.07 0.24
N ASN A 43 22.39 -18.83 0.94
CA ASN A 43 22.27 -17.90 2.06
C ASN A 43 22.73 -16.45 1.81
N GLN A 44 22.88 -16.04 0.56
CA GLN A 44 23.15 -14.64 0.23
C GLN A 44 21.86 -13.97 -0.23
N PRO A 45 21.43 -12.91 0.46
CA PRO A 45 20.22 -12.19 0.06
C PRO A 45 20.44 -11.45 -1.26
N GLY A 46 19.42 -11.41 -2.07
CA GLY A 46 19.37 -10.63 -3.30
C GLY A 46 18.02 -9.95 -3.45
N THR A 47 17.93 -9.03 -4.37
CA THR A 47 16.73 -8.24 -4.60
C THR A 47 16.39 -8.21 -6.08
N CYS A 48 15.12 -8.40 -6.41
CA CYS A 48 14.59 -8.14 -7.74
C CYS A 48 13.45 -7.10 -7.66
N TYR A 49 13.15 -6.48 -8.80
CA TYR A 49 12.16 -5.42 -8.88
C TYR A 49 11.20 -5.67 -10.03
N THR A 50 9.94 -5.30 -9.82
CA THR A 50 8.93 -5.21 -10.86
C THR A 50 8.43 -3.77 -10.95
N LEU A 51 8.51 -3.18 -12.14
CA LEU A 51 8.07 -1.82 -12.42
C LEU A 51 6.68 -1.87 -13.04
N ILE A 52 5.78 -1.07 -12.47
CA ILE A 52 4.37 -1.05 -12.84
C ILE A 52 3.95 0.40 -13.15
N ALA A 53 3.27 0.60 -14.28
CA ALA A 53 2.58 1.84 -14.58
C ALA A 53 1.31 1.97 -13.75
N LEU A 54 1.02 3.19 -13.32
CA LEU A 54 -0.22 3.51 -12.61
C LEU A 54 -1.37 3.63 -13.61
N PRO A 55 -2.64 3.40 -13.18
CA PRO A 55 -3.80 3.60 -14.03
C PRO A 55 -3.86 5.04 -14.56
N GLU A 56 -3.91 5.22 -15.88
CA GLU A 56 -4.00 6.53 -16.52
C GLU A 56 -5.44 6.91 -16.86
N GLU A 57 -6.24 5.94 -17.33
CA GLU A 57 -7.63 6.18 -17.74
C GLU A 57 -8.55 6.42 -16.54
N GLU A 58 -8.34 5.70 -15.43
CA GLU A 58 -9.09 5.84 -14.19
C GLU A 58 -8.12 6.08 -13.01
N PRO A 59 -7.57 7.28 -12.85
CA PRO A 59 -6.55 7.55 -11.84
C PRO A 59 -6.98 7.32 -10.38
N THR A 60 -8.28 7.26 -10.13
CA THR A 60 -8.85 6.97 -8.80
C THR A 60 -8.98 5.48 -8.51
N ALA A 61 -8.90 4.61 -9.52
CA ALA A 61 -8.97 3.16 -9.40
C ALA A 61 -7.62 2.58 -8.94
N VAL A 62 -7.27 2.82 -7.68
CA VAL A 62 -5.95 2.42 -7.11
C VAL A 62 -5.91 1.02 -6.54
N ALA A 63 -7.07 0.41 -6.24
CA ALA A 63 -7.12 -0.95 -5.72
C ALA A 63 -6.90 -1.98 -6.84
N CYS A 64 -5.96 -2.89 -6.63
CA CYS A 64 -5.65 -3.94 -7.58
C CYS A 64 -5.10 -5.17 -6.88
N THR A 65 -5.42 -6.35 -7.38
CA THR A 65 -4.81 -7.62 -6.98
C THR A 65 -3.90 -8.11 -8.10
N PHE A 66 -2.67 -8.48 -7.74
CA PHE A 66 -1.69 -9.04 -8.67
C PHE A 66 -1.49 -10.51 -8.37
N SER A 67 -1.66 -11.35 -9.37
CA SER A 67 -1.16 -12.74 -9.31
C SER A 67 0.35 -12.72 -9.52
N CYS A 68 1.09 -13.36 -8.62
CA CYS A 68 2.55 -13.30 -8.60
C CYS A 68 3.17 -14.66 -8.87
N MET A 69 4.20 -14.69 -9.72
CA MET A 69 4.95 -15.89 -10.06
C MET A 69 6.44 -15.57 -10.08
N MET A 70 7.19 -16.29 -9.26
CA MET A 70 8.65 -16.22 -9.29
C MET A 70 9.17 -17.11 -10.39
N LYS A 71 10.02 -16.58 -11.27
CA LYS A 71 10.72 -17.31 -12.32
C LYS A 71 12.22 -17.18 -12.18
N PHE A 72 12.92 -18.26 -12.41
CA PHE A 72 14.37 -18.32 -12.23
C PHE A 72 14.98 -19.47 -13.03
N THR A 73 16.30 -19.40 -13.25
CA THR A 73 17.09 -20.49 -13.79
C THR A 73 17.83 -21.19 -12.66
N VAL A 74 17.70 -22.49 -12.58
CA VAL A 74 18.38 -23.34 -11.58
C VAL A 74 19.64 -23.91 -12.19
N LYS A 75 20.77 -23.80 -11.49
CA LYS A 75 22.03 -24.48 -11.81
C LYS A 75 22.50 -25.25 -10.61
N ASP A 76 22.86 -26.50 -10.84
CA ASP A 76 23.45 -27.33 -9.79
C ASP A 76 24.85 -26.84 -9.42
N CYS A 77 25.17 -26.89 -8.15
CA CYS A 77 26.41 -26.40 -7.58
C CYS A 77 26.95 -27.43 -6.57
N ASP A 78 28.24 -27.77 -6.68
CA ASP A 78 28.87 -28.60 -5.65
C ASP A 78 29.05 -27.77 -4.36
N PRO A 79 28.40 -28.15 -3.26
CA PRO A 79 28.49 -27.40 -2.02
C PRO A 79 29.88 -27.43 -1.37
N THR A 80 30.77 -28.33 -1.82
CA THR A 80 32.11 -28.48 -1.29
C THR A 80 33.13 -27.65 -2.05
N THR A 81 33.06 -27.67 -3.40
CA THR A 81 34.00 -26.94 -4.26
C THR A 81 33.47 -25.58 -4.70
N GLY A 82 32.17 -25.41 -4.74
CA GLY A 82 31.49 -24.22 -5.27
C GLY A 82 31.41 -24.23 -6.81
N ASP A 83 31.83 -25.34 -7.46
CA ASP A 83 31.72 -25.46 -8.90
C ASP A 83 30.25 -25.52 -9.32
N THR A 84 29.91 -24.74 -10.33
CA THR A 84 28.54 -24.63 -10.85
C THR A 84 28.46 -25.16 -12.26
N GLU A 85 27.41 -25.89 -12.58
CA GLU A 85 27.18 -26.38 -13.95
C GLU A 85 26.93 -25.19 -14.90
N GLU A 86 27.43 -25.33 -16.16
CA GLU A 86 27.25 -24.28 -17.18
C GLU A 86 25.79 -24.20 -17.65
N GLU A 87 25.16 -25.37 -17.79
CA GLU A 87 23.77 -25.48 -18.21
C GLU A 87 22.83 -25.47 -16.99
N GLY A 88 21.75 -24.75 -17.09
CA GLY A 88 20.68 -24.71 -16.10
C GLY A 88 19.33 -25.00 -16.74
N TYR A 89 18.30 -25.13 -15.92
CA TYR A 89 16.92 -25.26 -16.37
C TYR A 89 16.06 -24.18 -15.76
N GLU A 90 15.02 -23.78 -16.50
CA GLU A 90 14.04 -22.82 -16.00
C GLU A 90 13.05 -23.49 -15.08
N ASP A 91 12.72 -22.83 -13.99
CA ASP A 91 11.69 -23.23 -13.05
C ASP A 91 10.88 -22.04 -12.58
N GLU A 92 9.70 -22.30 -12.05
CA GLU A 92 8.79 -21.27 -11.59
C GLU A 92 8.08 -21.69 -10.31
N TYR A 93 7.71 -20.69 -9.53
CA TYR A 93 7.00 -20.89 -8.28
C TYR A 93 5.86 -19.87 -8.14
N VAL A 94 4.65 -20.35 -7.94
CA VAL A 94 3.48 -19.50 -7.70
C VAL A 94 3.57 -18.92 -6.29
N LEU A 95 3.53 -17.61 -6.20
CA LEU A 95 3.50 -16.86 -4.95
C LEU A 95 2.06 -16.52 -4.57
N GLU A 96 1.87 -16.08 -3.32
CA GLU A 96 0.61 -15.50 -2.90
C GLU A 96 0.31 -14.23 -3.70
N ASP A 97 -0.99 -13.95 -3.91
CA ASP A 97 -1.44 -12.74 -4.56
C ASP A 97 -1.05 -11.52 -3.73
N LEU A 98 -0.71 -10.44 -4.40
CA LEU A 98 -0.35 -9.17 -3.77
C LEU A 98 -1.43 -8.15 -4.03
N GLU A 99 -1.99 -7.60 -2.94
CA GLU A 99 -3.00 -6.55 -3.02
C GLU A 99 -2.36 -5.17 -2.88
N VAL A 100 -2.77 -4.26 -3.76
CA VAL A 100 -2.47 -2.83 -3.67
C VAL A 100 -3.74 -2.09 -3.33
N THR A 101 -3.67 -1.22 -2.33
CA THR A 101 -4.79 -0.42 -1.85
C THR A 101 -4.42 1.06 -1.80
N VAL A 102 -5.37 1.91 -1.45
CA VAL A 102 -5.10 3.35 -1.26
C VAL A 102 -3.97 3.60 -0.24
N ALA A 103 -3.86 2.76 0.78
CA ALA A 103 -2.82 2.88 1.82
C ALA A 103 -1.38 2.77 1.26
N ASP A 104 -1.20 2.03 0.16
CA ASP A 104 0.11 1.85 -0.47
C ASP A 104 0.59 3.10 -1.24
N HIS A 105 -0.30 4.05 -1.47
CA HIS A 105 -0.02 5.34 -2.11
C HIS A 105 0.24 6.46 -1.11
N ILE A 106 0.13 6.19 0.19
CA ILE A 106 0.21 7.20 1.26
C ILE A 106 1.31 6.81 2.25
N GLN A 107 2.24 7.73 2.49
CA GLN A 107 3.22 7.59 3.56
C GLN A 107 2.67 8.24 4.82
N ARG A 108 2.74 7.53 5.96
CA ARG A 108 2.36 8.07 7.27
C ARG A 108 3.28 9.21 7.68
N VAL A 109 2.74 10.36 7.98
CA VAL A 109 3.49 11.52 8.47
C VAL A 109 2.74 12.19 9.60
N LEU A 110 3.38 12.31 10.77
CA LEU A 110 2.80 13.00 11.90
C LEU A 110 2.81 14.51 11.66
N LYS A 111 1.65 15.16 11.85
CA LYS A 111 1.53 16.62 11.94
C LYS A 111 1.30 16.99 13.41
N PRO A 112 2.30 17.55 14.10
CA PRO A 112 2.20 17.86 15.54
C PRO A 112 1.10 18.86 15.87
N ASN A 113 0.81 19.76 14.95
CA ASN A 113 -0.34 20.70 15.01
C ASN A 113 -1.21 20.49 13.77
N PHE A 114 -2.20 19.62 13.89
CA PHE A 114 -3.09 19.30 12.77
C PHE A 114 -3.87 20.52 12.29
N ALA A 115 -4.38 21.36 13.19
CA ALA A 115 -5.13 22.55 12.83
C ALA A 115 -4.31 23.52 11.97
N ALA A 116 -3.05 23.76 12.33
CA ALA A 116 -2.16 24.60 11.54
C ALA A 116 -1.88 24.01 10.15
N ALA A 117 -1.63 22.70 10.07
CA ALA A 117 -1.43 22.01 8.81
C ALA A 117 -2.70 22.04 7.93
N TRP A 118 -3.87 21.92 8.53
CA TRP A 118 -5.17 21.99 7.86
C TRP A 118 -5.41 23.34 7.19
N GLU A 119 -5.08 24.43 7.88
CA GLU A 119 -5.19 25.79 7.34
C GLU A 119 -4.11 26.07 6.27
N GLU A 120 -2.91 25.56 6.44
CA GLU A 120 -1.81 25.71 5.48
C GLU A 120 -2.10 25.02 4.14
N VAL A 121 -2.69 23.84 4.18
CA VAL A 121 -3.11 23.11 2.97
C VAL A 121 -4.21 23.86 2.25
N GLY A 122 -5.15 24.47 2.99
CA GLY A 122 -6.27 25.21 2.43
C GLY A 122 -7.41 24.32 1.93
N ASP A 123 -8.46 24.95 1.42
CA ASP A 123 -9.73 24.31 1.04
C ASP A 123 -10.01 24.31 -0.46
N GLU A 124 -9.01 24.65 -1.29
CA GLU A 124 -9.18 24.76 -2.75
C GLU A 124 -9.71 23.47 -3.38
N PHE A 125 -9.20 22.32 -2.95
CA PHE A 125 -9.61 20.99 -3.40
C PHE A 125 -10.28 20.16 -2.30
N GLU A 126 -10.83 20.83 -1.27
CA GLU A 126 -11.54 20.12 -0.21
C GLU A 126 -12.75 19.37 -0.76
N LYS A 127 -12.88 18.11 -0.36
CA LYS A 127 -14.09 17.30 -0.58
C LYS A 127 -14.58 16.72 0.74
N GLU A 128 -15.90 16.64 0.86
CA GLU A 128 -16.58 16.11 2.04
C GLU A 128 -17.73 15.20 1.64
N GLU A 129 -17.78 14.02 2.23
CA GLU A 129 -18.86 13.06 2.05
C GLU A 129 -19.25 12.40 3.37
N THR A 130 -20.50 11.94 3.45
CA THR A 130 -21.04 11.28 4.63
C THR A 130 -21.46 9.85 4.31
N PHE A 131 -20.97 8.92 5.12
CA PHE A 131 -21.19 7.48 4.97
C PHE A 131 -21.92 6.92 6.17
N THR A 132 -22.76 5.91 5.91
CA THR A 132 -23.41 5.11 6.95
C THR A 132 -22.73 3.77 7.05
N LEU A 133 -22.15 3.46 8.22
CA LEU A 133 -21.40 2.24 8.46
C LEU A 133 -22.31 1.17 9.10
N SER A 134 -23.10 0.48 8.30
CA SER A 134 -24.12 -0.47 8.77
C SER A 134 -23.56 -1.71 9.49
N THR A 135 -22.34 -2.11 9.16
CA THR A 135 -21.66 -3.29 9.74
C THR A 135 -20.87 -2.98 11.00
N VAL A 136 -20.55 -1.71 11.24
CA VAL A 136 -19.74 -1.24 12.37
C VAL A 136 -20.66 -0.88 13.55
N LYS A 137 -20.31 -1.35 14.74
CA LYS A 137 -21.14 -1.21 15.93
C LYS A 137 -20.65 -0.18 16.95
N THR A 138 -19.38 0.19 16.89
CA THR A 138 -18.76 1.10 17.84
C THR A 138 -17.93 2.17 17.14
N LEU A 139 -17.74 3.33 17.79
CA LEU A 139 -16.86 4.37 17.29
C LEU A 139 -15.40 3.91 17.24
N GLU A 140 -14.98 3.12 18.21
CA GLU A 140 -13.62 2.58 18.28
C GLU A 140 -13.31 1.65 17.10
N GLU A 141 -14.25 0.77 16.75
CA GLU A 141 -14.14 -0.09 15.57
C GLU A 141 -14.07 0.74 14.28
N ALA A 142 -14.91 1.76 14.14
CA ALA A 142 -14.91 2.66 12.98
C ALA A 142 -13.57 3.40 12.84
N VAL A 143 -13.05 3.95 13.95
CA VAL A 143 -11.74 4.62 13.97
C VAL A 143 -10.62 3.66 13.57
N GLY A 144 -10.59 2.46 14.15
CA GLY A 144 -9.59 1.45 13.81
C GLY A 144 -9.61 1.06 12.34
N ASN A 145 -10.81 0.89 11.78
CA ASN A 145 -11.00 0.51 10.39
C ASN A 145 -10.51 1.60 9.42
N ILE A 146 -10.90 2.86 9.63
CA ILE A 146 -10.51 3.94 8.72
C ILE A 146 -9.00 4.26 8.81
N VAL A 147 -8.40 4.19 9.99
CA VAL A 147 -6.94 4.35 10.17
C VAL A 147 -6.18 3.29 9.39
N LYS A 148 -6.60 2.03 9.48
CA LYS A 148 -5.99 0.91 8.77
C LYS A 148 -6.22 1.03 7.26
N PHE A 149 -7.44 1.36 6.86
CA PHE A 149 -7.85 1.43 5.45
C PHE A 149 -7.09 2.51 4.68
N LEU A 150 -6.98 3.71 5.22
CA LEU A 150 -6.25 4.81 4.58
C LEU A 150 -4.73 4.73 4.79
N GLY A 151 -4.26 3.95 5.77
CA GLY A 151 -2.85 3.85 6.09
C GLY A 151 -2.19 5.17 6.51
N MET A 152 -2.98 6.12 7.04
CA MET A 152 -2.52 7.45 7.45
C MET A 152 -2.15 7.49 8.94
N GLN A 153 -1.39 8.52 9.33
CA GLN A 153 -0.98 8.72 10.71
C GLN A 153 -2.04 9.44 11.51
N PRO A 154 -2.58 8.84 12.61
CA PRO A 154 -3.42 9.57 13.54
C PRO A 154 -2.66 10.71 14.22
N CYS A 155 -3.27 11.90 14.25
CA CYS A 155 -2.75 13.09 14.90
C CYS A 155 -3.50 13.38 16.19
N GLU A 156 -2.85 14.05 17.15
CA GLU A 156 -3.45 14.53 18.39
C GLU A 156 -4.09 13.40 19.25
N ARG A 157 -3.57 12.18 19.14
CA ARG A 157 -4.13 10.98 19.76
C ARG A 157 -5.60 10.70 19.43
N SER A 158 -6.05 11.17 18.29
CA SER A 158 -7.44 11.01 17.84
C SER A 158 -7.81 9.55 17.48
N ASP A 159 -6.85 8.64 17.43
CA ASP A 159 -7.06 7.20 17.34
C ASP A 159 -7.67 6.57 18.61
N LYS A 160 -7.65 7.31 19.73
CA LYS A 160 -8.23 6.88 21.01
C LYS A 160 -9.62 7.50 21.17
N VAL A 161 -10.62 6.64 21.19
CA VAL A 161 -12.01 7.05 21.43
C VAL A 161 -12.26 7.04 22.94
N PRO A 162 -12.68 8.18 23.54
CA PRO A 162 -13.02 8.23 24.95
C PRO A 162 -14.26 7.35 25.26
N ASP A 163 -14.27 6.72 26.43
CA ASP A 163 -15.41 5.96 26.91
C ASP A 163 -16.68 6.81 27.03
N ASN A 164 -17.83 6.19 26.77
CA ASN A 164 -19.15 6.80 26.92
C ASN A 164 -19.40 8.06 26.07
N LYS A 165 -18.74 8.14 24.90
CA LYS A 165 -19.01 9.17 23.90
C LYS A 165 -19.79 8.58 22.72
N ASN A 166 -20.76 9.37 22.24
CA ASN A 166 -21.53 9.03 21.03
C ASN A 166 -21.03 9.78 19.78
N SER A 167 -20.00 10.59 19.93
CA SER A 167 -19.34 11.29 18.83
C SER A 167 -17.85 11.37 19.04
N HIS A 168 -17.10 11.34 17.93
CA HIS A 168 -15.65 11.44 17.94
C HIS A 168 -15.15 12.10 16.66
N THR A 169 -14.02 12.78 16.73
CA THR A 169 -13.35 13.32 15.56
C THR A 169 -11.95 12.73 15.46
N LEU A 170 -11.65 12.15 14.32
CA LEU A 170 -10.37 11.57 13.96
C LEU A 170 -9.63 12.51 13.02
N TYR A 171 -8.34 12.73 13.27
CA TYR A 171 -7.44 13.52 12.45
C TYR A 171 -6.34 12.63 11.89
N LEU A 172 -6.22 12.58 10.57
CA LEU A 172 -5.26 11.74 9.87
C LEU A 172 -4.38 12.58 8.95
N ALA A 173 -3.10 12.28 8.93
CA ALA A 173 -2.14 12.94 8.07
C ALA A 173 -1.24 11.94 7.35
N GLY A 174 -0.85 12.29 6.13
CA GLY A 174 0.07 11.55 5.32
C GLY A 174 0.61 12.37 4.17
N VAL A 175 1.55 11.78 3.43
CA VAL A 175 2.05 12.30 2.17
C VAL A 175 1.66 11.33 1.08
N PHE A 176 0.87 11.80 0.13
CA PHE A 176 0.49 11.03 -1.04
C PHE A 176 1.68 10.93 -2.01
N ARG A 177 1.73 9.85 -2.81
CA ARG A 177 2.77 9.68 -3.84
C ARG A 177 2.94 10.97 -4.66
N GLY A 178 4.16 11.32 -4.97
CA GLY A 178 4.49 12.60 -5.61
C GLY A 178 4.82 13.72 -4.62
N GLY A 179 4.70 13.49 -3.30
CA GLY A 179 5.10 14.43 -2.27
C GLY A 179 4.00 15.41 -1.83
N HIS A 180 2.73 15.09 -2.08
CA HIS A 180 1.59 15.95 -1.76
C HIS A 180 1.07 15.67 -0.36
N ASP A 181 1.04 16.67 0.52
CA ASP A 181 0.40 16.57 1.83
C ASP A 181 -1.08 16.26 1.66
N LEU A 182 -1.53 15.24 2.39
CA LEU A 182 -2.92 14.80 2.43
C LEU A 182 -3.40 14.75 3.88
N LEU A 183 -4.46 15.48 4.17
CA LEU A 183 -5.06 15.55 5.49
C LEU A 183 -6.51 15.09 5.43
N VAL A 184 -6.90 14.27 6.38
CA VAL A 184 -8.28 13.78 6.51
C VAL A 184 -8.80 14.06 7.91
N ARG A 185 -9.99 14.63 7.98
CA ARG A 185 -10.78 14.78 9.20
C ARG A 185 -12.02 13.91 9.08
N SER A 186 -12.22 13.00 10.01
CA SER A 186 -13.38 12.14 10.04
C SER A 186 -14.19 12.40 11.31
N ARG A 187 -15.43 12.84 11.16
CA ARG A 187 -16.39 13.04 12.25
C ARG A 187 -17.33 11.85 12.31
N LEU A 188 -17.31 11.17 13.44
CA LEU A 188 -18.10 9.96 13.66
C LEU A 188 -19.18 10.23 14.71
N VAL A 189 -20.39 9.75 14.46
CA VAL A 189 -21.52 9.81 15.37
C VAL A 189 -22.16 8.45 15.46
N LEU A 190 -22.36 7.96 16.68
CA LEU A 190 -23.08 6.72 16.99
C LEU A 190 -24.48 7.07 17.51
N THR A 191 -25.48 6.66 16.75
CA THR A 191 -26.89 6.59 17.19
C THR A 191 -27.31 5.12 17.24
N GLU A 192 -28.21 4.68 16.41
CA GLU A 192 -28.50 3.26 16.18
C GLU A 192 -27.43 2.60 15.30
N ILE A 193 -26.84 3.40 14.41
CA ILE A 193 -25.73 3.04 13.51
C ILE A 193 -24.65 4.10 13.56
N VAL A 194 -23.44 3.77 13.11
CA VAL A 194 -22.34 4.72 12.99
C VAL A 194 -22.48 5.50 11.68
N THR A 195 -22.49 6.83 11.79
CA THR A 195 -22.38 7.76 10.65
C THR A 195 -21.02 8.40 10.68
N MET A 196 -20.36 8.45 9.53
CA MET A 196 -19.01 9.00 9.36
C MET A 196 -19.02 10.07 8.27
N GLN A 197 -18.68 11.30 8.62
CA GLN A 197 -18.44 12.40 7.70
C GLN A 197 -16.92 12.51 7.48
N VAL A 198 -16.47 12.32 6.25
CA VAL A 198 -15.05 12.40 5.86
C VAL A 198 -14.84 13.68 5.09
N THR A 199 -13.88 14.48 5.53
CA THR A 199 -13.41 15.68 4.84
C THR A 199 -11.92 15.50 4.54
N ALA A 200 -11.52 15.63 3.28
CA ALA A 200 -10.13 15.52 2.87
C ALA A 200 -9.63 16.81 2.22
N ARG A 201 -8.37 17.17 2.50
CA ARG A 201 -7.66 18.31 1.94
C ARG A 201 -6.30 17.92 1.40
N SER A 202 -5.94 18.48 0.26
CA SER A 202 -4.59 18.48 -0.31
C SER A 202 -4.41 19.73 -1.17
N LYS A 203 -3.17 20.07 -1.51
CA LYS A 203 -2.88 21.14 -2.50
C LYS A 203 -3.08 20.69 -3.95
N GLU A 204 -3.39 19.41 -4.15
CA GLU A 204 -3.69 18.80 -5.44
C GLU A 204 -5.03 18.06 -5.37
N GLU A 205 -5.77 18.05 -6.47
CA GLU A 205 -7.11 17.45 -6.51
C GLU A 205 -7.06 15.91 -6.44
N LEU A 206 -6.14 15.28 -7.17
CA LEU A 206 -6.06 13.83 -7.31
C LEU A 206 -5.96 13.06 -5.98
N PRO A 207 -5.13 13.44 -5.00
CA PRO A 207 -5.09 12.76 -3.70
C PRO A 207 -6.44 12.75 -2.98
N VAL A 208 -7.18 13.85 -3.07
CA VAL A 208 -8.51 13.99 -2.46
C VAL A 208 -9.52 13.09 -3.17
N ASP A 209 -9.52 13.08 -4.50
CA ASP A 209 -10.40 12.24 -5.32
C ASP A 209 -10.19 10.76 -5.04
N ILE A 210 -8.94 10.34 -4.92
CA ILE A 210 -8.59 8.94 -4.61
C ILE A 210 -9.12 8.54 -3.23
N VAL A 211 -8.94 9.38 -2.21
CA VAL A 211 -9.47 9.10 -0.86
C VAL A 211 -10.99 8.98 -0.90
N MET A 212 -11.69 9.93 -1.53
CA MET A 212 -13.14 9.91 -1.59
C MET A 212 -13.67 8.71 -2.37
N ALA A 213 -13.09 8.41 -3.52
CA ALA A 213 -13.46 7.23 -4.31
C ALA A 213 -13.19 5.90 -3.59
N SER A 214 -12.16 5.87 -2.72
CA SER A 214 -11.80 4.66 -1.99
C SER A 214 -12.69 4.41 -0.77
N VAL A 215 -13.17 5.46 -0.12
CA VAL A 215 -14.03 5.37 1.08
C VAL A 215 -15.49 5.09 0.68
N GLY A 216 -15.94 5.61 -0.46
CA GLY A 216 -17.29 5.38 -1.02
C GLY A 216 -17.39 4.05 -1.71
#